data_9ed37e0dd5e34754f9d01fbcf62bacdc
#
_entry.id   9ed37e0dd5e34754f9d01fbcf62bacdc
#
_cell.length_a   1.000
_cell.length_b   1.000
_cell.length_c   1.000
_cell.angle_alpha   90.00
_cell.angle_beta   90.00
_cell.angle_gamma   90.00
#
_symmetry.space_group_name_H-M   'P 1'
#
loop_
_entity.id
_entity.type
_entity.pdbx_description
1 polymer ?
#
loop_
_entity_poly.entity_id
_entity_poly.type
_entity_poly.pdbx_seq_one_letter_code
_entity_poly.pdbx_strand_id
1 'polypeptide(L)'
;AGNGFGQLAGGYLFKMFGLPAAAFAIAHAAKPENRAKIVGIMASAALTSFLTGITEPIEFSFLFIAPVLYAIHAVLAGLAYVLTNMLGVVHGHTFSNGFIDFVVQSPRADNMLLLVGLGLVYAVIYYVVFTVVIRAMNLKTPGREDEAAEETVGQSKDEMSAALVSAFGGKENIASLDACITRLRVGVKD
;
A
#
# COMPACT_ATOMS: atom_id res chain seq x y z
N ALA A 1 1.00 24.87 26.15
CA ALA A 1 -0.12 24.02 26.52
C ALA A 1 -0.79 23.52 25.23
N GLY A 2 -0.42 22.31 24.84
CA GLY A 2 -0.83 21.73 23.60
C GLY A 2 -2.32 21.46 23.55
N ASN A 3 -2.97 22.12 22.66
CA ASN A 3 -4.35 21.86 22.33
C ASN A 3 -4.39 20.65 21.39
N GLY A 4 -5.11 19.63 21.76
CA GLY A 4 -5.43 18.32 21.17
C GLY A 4 -5.04 17.93 19.75
N PHE A 5 -4.73 18.87 18.86
CA PHE A 5 -4.37 18.60 17.47
C PHE A 5 -2.93 18.04 17.27
N GLY A 6 -2.03 18.28 18.22
CA GLY A 6 -0.63 17.79 18.11
C GLY A 6 -0.44 16.36 18.59
N GLN A 7 -1.41 15.77 19.26
CA GLN A 7 -1.33 14.41 19.83
C GLN A 7 -1.38 13.30 18.75
N LEU A 8 -1.70 13.64 17.51
CA LEU A 8 -1.78 12.70 16.39
C LEU A 8 -0.47 12.57 15.59
N ALA A 9 0.66 13.06 16.13
CA ALA A 9 1.98 12.97 15.49
C ALA A 9 2.42 11.52 15.18
N GLY A 10 1.89 10.52 15.89
CA GLY A 10 2.14 9.10 15.63
C GLY A 10 1.82 8.68 14.20
N GLY A 11 0.87 9.34 13.54
CA GLY A 11 0.54 9.09 12.16
C GLY A 11 1.73 9.22 11.19
N TYR A 12 2.62 10.16 11.45
CA TYR A 12 3.84 10.36 10.64
C TYR A 12 4.79 9.16 10.72
N LEU A 13 4.90 8.49 11.89
CA LEU A 13 5.83 7.37 12.06
C LEU A 13 5.52 6.21 11.14
N PHE A 14 4.24 5.81 11.03
CA PHE A 14 3.92 4.66 10.21
C PHE A 14 3.57 5.03 8.76
N LYS A 15 3.00 6.22 8.49
CA LYS A 15 2.62 6.62 7.13
C LYS A 15 3.81 7.05 6.27
N MET A 16 4.73 7.85 6.85
CA MET A 16 5.92 8.31 6.12
C MET A 16 7.07 7.31 6.15
N PHE A 17 7.19 6.50 7.19
CA PHE A 17 8.37 5.65 7.40
C PHE A 17 8.00 4.16 7.41
N GLY A 18 7.07 3.76 8.26
CA GLY A 18 6.74 2.35 8.48
C GLY A 18 6.17 1.67 7.24
N LEU A 19 5.07 2.17 6.68
CA LEU A 19 4.41 1.55 5.52
C LEU A 19 5.26 1.61 4.24
N PRO A 20 5.98 2.69 3.90
CA PRO A 20 6.97 2.64 2.84
C PRO A 20 8.01 1.52 3.03
N ALA A 21 8.51 1.32 4.25
CA ALA A 21 9.45 0.24 4.56
C ALA A 21 8.79 -1.14 4.44
N ALA A 22 7.52 -1.29 4.84
CA ALA A 22 6.73 -2.52 4.62
C ALA A 22 6.55 -2.81 3.13
N ALA A 23 6.29 -1.80 2.30
CA ALA A 23 6.18 -1.95 0.85
C ALA A 23 7.49 -2.48 0.24
N PHE A 24 8.64 -1.96 0.68
CA PHE A 24 9.95 -2.49 0.26
C PHE A 24 10.19 -3.91 0.78
N ALA A 25 9.75 -4.26 1.99
CA ALA A 25 9.84 -5.63 2.51
C ALA A 25 9.04 -6.62 1.66
N ILE A 26 7.82 -6.24 1.24
CA ILE A 26 6.98 -7.03 0.33
C ILE A 26 7.69 -7.19 -1.02
N ALA A 27 8.21 -6.11 -1.60
CA ALA A 27 8.91 -6.14 -2.88
C ALA A 27 10.18 -7.01 -2.83
N HIS A 28 10.96 -6.95 -1.75
CA HIS A 28 12.14 -7.80 -1.59
C HIS A 28 11.80 -9.27 -1.32
N ALA A 29 10.62 -9.55 -0.77
CA ALA A 29 10.15 -10.92 -0.56
C ALA A 29 9.61 -11.56 -1.83
N ALA A 30 9.26 -10.80 -2.87
CA ALA A 30 8.74 -11.30 -4.14
C ALA A 30 9.71 -12.26 -4.83
N LYS A 31 9.15 -13.22 -5.59
CA LYS A 31 9.93 -14.14 -6.43
C LYS A 31 10.79 -13.35 -7.44
N PRO A 32 12.00 -13.84 -7.79
CA PRO A 32 12.93 -13.12 -8.68
C PRO A 32 12.29 -12.66 -9.99
N GLU A 33 11.47 -13.50 -10.60
CA GLU A 33 10.76 -13.27 -11.87
C GLU A 33 9.75 -12.11 -11.78
N ASN A 34 9.09 -11.96 -10.65
CA ASN A 34 8.06 -10.93 -10.43
C ASN A 34 8.62 -9.66 -9.77
N ARG A 35 9.85 -9.73 -9.24
CA ARG A 35 10.41 -8.67 -8.40
C ARG A 35 10.44 -7.30 -9.06
N ALA A 36 10.86 -7.23 -10.33
CA ALA A 36 10.95 -5.95 -11.03
C ALA A 36 9.58 -5.24 -11.13
N LYS A 37 8.53 -5.99 -11.46
CA LYS A 37 7.15 -5.50 -11.52
C LYS A 37 6.66 -5.04 -10.14
N ILE A 38 6.88 -5.88 -9.12
CA ILE A 38 6.41 -5.59 -7.76
C ILE A 38 7.17 -4.41 -7.14
N VAL A 39 8.47 -4.28 -7.38
CA VAL A 39 9.25 -3.10 -6.94
C VAL A 39 8.65 -1.82 -7.52
N GLY A 40 8.29 -1.80 -8.81
CA GLY A 40 7.67 -0.62 -9.42
C GLY A 40 6.34 -0.24 -8.76
N ILE A 41 5.47 -1.22 -8.53
CA ILE A 41 4.16 -1.01 -7.89
C ILE A 41 4.33 -0.54 -6.43
N MET A 42 5.16 -1.24 -5.66
CA MET A 42 5.37 -0.95 -4.24
C MET A 42 6.12 0.37 -4.03
N ALA A 43 7.07 0.73 -4.90
CA ALA A 43 7.76 2.01 -4.84
C ALA A 43 6.81 3.19 -5.12
N SER A 44 5.90 3.04 -6.09
CA SER A 44 4.86 4.04 -6.36
C SER A 44 3.92 4.21 -5.17
N ALA A 45 3.46 3.12 -4.57
CA ALA A 45 2.62 3.14 -3.39
C ALA A 45 3.35 3.73 -2.17
N ALA A 46 4.64 3.38 -1.98
CA ALA A 46 5.49 3.92 -0.93
C ALA A 46 5.69 5.44 -1.07
N LEU A 47 5.92 5.92 -2.30
CA LEU A 47 6.04 7.35 -2.58
C LEU A 47 4.75 8.10 -2.29
N THR A 48 3.60 7.51 -2.65
CA THR A 48 2.28 8.07 -2.35
C THR A 48 2.07 8.19 -0.83
N SER A 49 2.34 7.11 -0.08
CA SER A 49 2.23 7.10 1.38
C SER A 49 3.16 8.14 2.01
N PHE A 50 4.44 8.19 1.58
CA PHE A 50 5.41 9.14 2.08
C PHE A 50 4.99 10.60 1.83
N LEU A 51 4.64 10.95 0.59
CA LEU A 51 4.34 12.34 0.22
C LEU A 51 3.01 12.81 0.78
N THR A 52 1.96 12.02 0.62
CA THR A 52 0.59 12.45 0.91
C THR A 52 0.02 11.86 2.21
N GLY A 53 0.61 10.79 2.74
CA GLY A 53 0.07 10.04 3.87
C GLY A 53 -1.12 9.13 3.49
N ILE A 54 -1.38 8.91 2.19
CA ILE A 54 -2.40 7.98 1.70
C ILE A 54 -1.79 6.58 1.69
N THR A 55 -2.29 5.69 2.53
CA THR A 55 -1.69 4.39 2.84
C THR A 55 -2.39 3.20 2.22
N GLU A 56 -3.62 3.39 1.76
CA GLU A 56 -4.51 2.35 1.25
C GLU A 56 -3.88 1.48 0.16
N PRO A 57 -3.11 2.01 -0.81
CA PRO A 57 -2.48 1.17 -1.83
C PRO A 57 -1.52 0.12 -1.25
N ILE A 58 -0.83 0.45 -0.14
CA ILE A 58 0.05 -0.49 0.54
C ILE A 58 -0.77 -1.45 1.41
N GLU A 59 -1.68 -0.93 2.22
CA GLU A 59 -2.48 -1.71 3.16
C GLU A 59 -3.34 -2.76 2.45
N PHE A 60 -4.03 -2.39 1.37
CA PHE A 60 -4.84 -3.33 0.60
C PHE A 60 -4.02 -4.40 -0.11
N SER A 61 -2.74 -4.15 -0.39
CA SER A 61 -1.88 -5.16 -0.98
C SER A 61 -1.64 -6.38 -0.06
N PHE A 62 -1.83 -6.24 1.25
CA PHE A 62 -1.66 -7.34 2.19
C PHE A 62 -2.87 -7.62 3.08
N LEU A 63 -3.82 -6.70 3.22
CA LEU A 63 -4.99 -6.84 4.10
C LEU A 63 -5.76 -8.14 3.87
N PHE A 64 -6.06 -8.46 2.62
CA PHE A 64 -6.89 -9.61 2.26
C PHE A 64 -6.09 -10.90 2.09
N ILE A 65 -4.83 -10.80 1.70
CA ILE A 65 -3.96 -11.94 1.38
C ILE A 65 -3.22 -12.42 2.63
N ALA A 66 -2.85 -11.50 3.50
CA ALA A 66 -2.04 -11.74 4.69
C ALA A 66 -2.56 -10.93 5.89
N PRO A 67 -3.76 -11.22 6.41
CA PRO A 67 -4.38 -10.42 7.49
C PRO A 67 -3.55 -10.37 8.77
N VAL A 68 -2.64 -11.31 9.00
CA VAL A 68 -1.68 -11.26 10.11
C VAL A 68 -0.75 -10.05 10.00
N LEU A 69 -0.32 -9.67 8.79
CA LEU A 69 0.49 -8.46 8.59
C LEU A 69 -0.31 -7.20 8.92
N TYR A 70 -1.61 -7.20 8.60
CA TYR A 70 -2.49 -6.10 8.94
C TYR A 70 -2.69 -5.97 10.47
N ALA A 71 -2.84 -7.09 11.17
CA ALA A 71 -2.93 -7.10 12.62
C ALA A 71 -1.65 -6.54 13.27
N ILE A 72 -0.49 -6.94 12.77
CA ILE A 72 0.81 -6.40 13.21
C ILE A 72 0.89 -4.89 12.92
N HIS A 73 0.52 -4.48 11.71
CA HIS A 73 0.47 -3.05 11.34
C HIS A 73 -0.43 -2.26 12.30
N ALA A 74 -1.63 -2.74 12.59
CA ALA A 74 -2.56 -2.06 13.48
C ALA A 74 -1.97 -1.87 14.89
N VAL A 75 -1.28 -2.88 15.43
CA VAL A 75 -0.59 -2.79 16.73
C VAL A 75 0.54 -1.76 16.66
N LEU A 76 1.39 -1.81 15.64
CA LEU A 76 2.49 -0.86 15.46
C LEU A 76 1.99 0.57 15.27
N ALA A 77 0.91 0.76 14.51
CA ALA A 77 0.27 2.06 14.34
C ALA A 77 -0.28 2.62 15.67
N GLY A 78 -0.95 1.78 16.47
CA GLY A 78 -1.38 2.16 17.82
C GLY A 78 -0.22 2.56 18.73
N LEU A 79 0.87 1.77 18.73
CA LEU A 79 2.08 2.08 19.49
C LEU A 79 2.74 3.38 19.04
N ALA A 80 2.68 3.73 17.76
CA ALA A 80 3.21 5.00 17.25
C ALA A 80 2.55 6.21 17.93
N TYR A 81 1.23 6.19 18.09
CA TYR A 81 0.52 7.26 18.81
C TYR A 81 0.86 7.31 20.30
N VAL A 82 0.98 6.14 20.94
CA VAL A 82 1.38 6.07 22.36
C VAL A 82 2.76 6.65 22.55
N LEU A 83 3.75 6.21 21.74
CA LEU A 83 5.13 6.65 21.85
C LEU A 83 5.29 8.16 21.60
N THR A 84 4.70 8.70 20.56
CA THR A 84 4.80 10.13 20.28
C THR A 84 4.17 10.98 21.37
N ASN A 85 3.05 10.53 21.94
CA ASN A 85 2.39 11.21 23.04
C ASN A 85 3.24 11.17 24.32
N MET A 86 3.76 10.01 24.68
CA MET A 86 4.63 9.86 25.87
C MET A 86 5.92 10.67 25.78
N LEU A 87 6.48 10.82 24.60
CA LEU A 87 7.73 11.56 24.35
C LEU A 87 7.50 13.06 24.10
N GLY A 88 6.25 13.53 24.19
CA GLY A 88 5.91 14.94 23.99
C GLY A 88 6.19 15.42 22.58
N VAL A 89 6.11 14.55 21.58
CA VAL A 89 6.21 14.94 20.18
C VAL A 89 4.88 15.53 19.73
N VAL A 90 4.90 16.79 19.33
CA VAL A 90 3.70 17.51 18.88
C VAL A 90 3.91 17.91 17.43
N HIS A 91 3.03 17.44 16.54
CA HIS A 91 3.03 17.84 15.14
C HIS A 91 1.59 17.86 14.61
N GLY A 92 1.20 19.01 14.06
CA GLY A 92 -0.11 19.16 13.43
C GLY A 92 -0.21 18.38 12.11
N HIS A 93 -1.42 18.17 11.63
CA HIS A 93 -1.70 17.70 10.29
C HIS A 93 -2.95 18.39 9.76
N THR A 94 -3.04 18.53 8.46
CA THR A 94 -4.22 19.11 7.79
C THR A 94 -4.99 18.06 7.02
N PHE A 95 -4.28 17.16 6.36
CA PHE A 95 -4.87 16.15 5.49
C PHE A 95 -4.59 14.72 5.97
N SER A 96 -3.34 14.25 5.94
CA SER A 96 -3.10 12.83 6.13
C SER A 96 -1.72 12.44 6.73
N ASN A 97 -1.02 13.29 7.41
CA ASN A 97 0.29 13.02 8.02
C ASN A 97 1.36 12.52 7.01
N GLY A 98 1.37 13.05 5.79
CA GLY A 98 2.44 12.85 4.81
C GLY A 98 3.50 13.94 4.89
N PHE A 99 4.52 13.85 4.04
CA PHE A 99 5.63 14.81 3.98
C PHE A 99 5.16 16.23 3.66
N ILE A 100 4.10 16.39 2.87
CA ILE A 100 3.49 17.68 2.59
C ILE A 100 2.99 18.33 3.89
N ASP A 101 2.21 17.60 4.67
CA ASP A 101 1.74 18.07 5.98
C ASP A 101 2.90 18.30 6.95
N PHE A 102 3.91 17.42 6.93
CA PHE A 102 5.10 17.54 7.77
C PHE A 102 5.81 18.89 7.53
N VAL A 103 5.99 19.28 6.28
CA VAL A 103 6.63 20.57 5.93
C VAL A 103 5.72 21.75 6.27
N VAL A 104 4.45 21.70 5.88
CA VAL A 104 3.49 22.81 6.08
C VAL A 104 3.26 23.11 7.56
N GLN A 105 3.22 22.09 8.40
CA GLN A 105 2.95 22.23 9.84
C GLN A 105 4.22 22.36 10.70
N SER A 106 5.41 22.30 10.09
CA SER A 106 6.69 22.39 10.80
C SER A 106 6.84 23.63 11.69
N PRO A 107 6.32 24.84 11.34
CA PRO A 107 6.45 26.02 12.21
C PRO A 107 5.71 25.91 13.55
N ARG A 108 4.82 24.91 13.70
CA ARG A 108 4.02 24.67 14.91
C ARG A 108 4.35 23.33 15.56
N ALA A 109 5.43 22.69 15.14
CA ALA A 109 5.85 21.38 15.62
C ALA A 109 6.85 21.52 16.78
N ASP A 110 6.72 20.61 17.75
CA ASP A 110 7.70 20.44 18.83
C ASP A 110 8.40 19.07 18.67
N ASN A 111 9.70 19.03 18.96
CA ASN A 111 10.51 17.83 18.89
C ASN A 111 10.57 17.14 17.52
N MET A 112 10.63 17.94 16.44
CA MET A 112 10.59 17.46 15.05
C MET A 112 11.75 16.52 14.71
N LEU A 113 12.96 16.78 15.20
CA LEU A 113 14.11 15.87 15.02
C LEU A 113 13.90 14.52 15.69
N LEU A 114 13.24 14.52 16.84
CA LEU A 114 12.88 13.27 17.53
C LEU A 114 11.84 12.49 16.71
N LEU A 115 10.87 13.17 16.10
CA LEU A 115 9.88 12.53 15.23
C LEU A 115 10.57 11.84 14.04
N VAL A 116 11.52 12.50 13.37
CA VAL A 116 12.28 11.90 12.27
C VAL A 116 13.12 10.72 12.76
N GLY A 117 13.81 10.85 13.88
CA GLY A 117 14.61 9.76 14.47
C GLY A 117 13.75 8.52 14.80
N LEU A 118 12.60 8.73 15.43
CA LEU A 118 11.62 7.67 15.69
C LEU A 118 11.08 7.06 14.38
N GLY A 119 10.84 7.89 13.37
CA GLY A 119 10.40 7.44 12.06
C GLY A 119 11.38 6.48 11.41
N LEU A 120 12.69 6.78 11.46
CA LEU A 120 13.73 5.88 10.95
C LEU A 120 13.77 4.55 11.73
N VAL A 121 13.60 4.59 13.03
CA VAL A 121 13.49 3.37 13.87
C VAL A 121 12.24 2.57 13.45
N TYR A 122 11.12 3.24 13.24
CA TYR A 122 9.89 2.59 12.74
C TYR A 122 10.07 1.96 11.36
N ALA A 123 10.79 2.62 10.45
CA ALA A 123 11.12 2.04 9.14
C ALA A 123 11.88 0.72 9.29
N VAL A 124 12.88 0.67 10.16
CA VAL A 124 13.64 -0.56 10.42
C VAL A 124 12.74 -1.64 11.03
N ILE A 125 11.92 -1.29 12.02
CA ILE A 125 11.00 -2.23 12.68
C ILE A 125 10.05 -2.83 11.65
N TYR A 126 9.37 -1.99 10.86
CA TYR A 126 8.43 -2.46 9.83
C TYR A 126 9.11 -3.36 8.79
N TYR A 127 10.27 -2.94 8.28
CA TYR A 127 11.01 -3.71 7.29
C TYR A 127 11.39 -5.09 7.82
N VAL A 128 11.96 -5.15 9.02
CA VAL A 128 12.41 -6.41 9.63
C VAL A 128 11.21 -7.30 9.96
N VAL A 129 10.21 -6.77 10.65
CA VAL A 129 9.03 -7.55 11.07
C VAL A 129 8.29 -8.10 9.86
N PHE A 130 8.00 -7.27 8.85
CA PHE A 130 7.32 -7.71 7.63
C PHE A 130 8.14 -8.77 6.90
N THR A 131 9.44 -8.55 6.71
CA THR A 131 10.33 -9.52 6.05
C THR A 131 10.34 -10.86 6.78
N VAL A 132 10.48 -10.84 8.11
CA VAL A 132 10.51 -12.07 8.92
C VAL A 132 9.17 -12.80 8.87
N VAL A 133 8.07 -12.10 9.07
CA VAL A 133 6.73 -12.72 9.09
C VAL A 133 6.36 -13.26 7.71
N ILE A 134 6.61 -12.53 6.63
CA ILE A 134 6.36 -12.99 5.26
C ILE A 134 7.11 -14.29 4.97
N ARG A 135 8.39 -14.37 5.37
CA ARG A 135 9.22 -15.55 5.11
C ARG A 135 8.89 -16.70 6.05
N ALA A 136 8.75 -16.45 7.35
CA ALA A 136 8.49 -17.48 8.36
C ALA A 136 7.14 -18.17 8.16
N MET A 137 6.11 -17.41 7.79
CA MET A 137 4.77 -17.92 7.54
C MET A 137 4.50 -18.25 6.07
N ASN A 138 5.49 -18.08 5.19
CA ASN A 138 5.39 -18.27 3.74
C ASN A 138 4.15 -17.59 3.14
N LEU A 139 3.91 -16.32 3.53
CA LEU A 139 2.74 -15.58 3.10
C LEU A 139 2.79 -15.29 1.58
N LYS A 140 1.65 -15.40 0.93
CA LYS A 140 1.48 -15.17 -0.51
C LYS A 140 1.26 -13.69 -0.83
N THR A 141 2.12 -12.83 -0.30
CA THR A 141 2.11 -11.40 -0.61
C THR A 141 2.38 -11.14 -2.10
N PRO A 142 2.10 -9.92 -2.62
CA PRO A 142 2.29 -9.62 -4.03
C PRO A 142 3.64 -10.08 -4.59
N GLY A 143 3.60 -10.80 -5.71
CA GLY A 143 4.76 -11.42 -6.35
C GLY A 143 5.21 -12.75 -5.77
N ARG A 144 4.47 -13.30 -4.81
CA ARG A 144 4.67 -14.64 -4.22
C ARG A 144 3.49 -15.59 -4.46
N GLU A 145 2.56 -15.19 -5.30
CA GLU A 145 1.41 -16.00 -5.69
C GLU A 145 1.88 -17.31 -6.34
N ASP A 146 1.03 -18.34 -6.25
CA ASP A 146 1.29 -19.61 -6.92
C ASP A 146 0.92 -19.48 -8.40
N GLU A 147 1.78 -19.98 -9.29
CA GLU A 147 1.57 -19.92 -10.75
C GLU A 147 0.25 -20.59 -11.17
N ALA A 148 -0.17 -21.63 -10.46
CA ALA A 148 -1.46 -22.30 -10.69
C ALA A 148 -2.68 -21.38 -10.47
N ALA A 149 -2.57 -20.35 -9.63
CA ALA A 149 -3.62 -19.38 -9.42
C ALA A 149 -3.67 -18.31 -10.54
N GLU A 150 -2.53 -17.96 -11.11
CA GLU A 150 -2.46 -17.08 -12.29
C GLU A 150 -2.97 -17.78 -13.56
N GLU A 151 -2.65 -19.07 -13.75
CA GLU A 151 -3.14 -19.85 -14.88
C GLU A 151 -4.66 -20.05 -14.84
N THR A 152 -5.25 -20.34 -13.66
CA THR A 152 -6.71 -20.47 -13.52
C THR A 152 -7.44 -19.14 -13.73
N VAL A 153 -6.87 -18.03 -13.29
CA VAL A 153 -7.41 -16.69 -13.57
C VAL A 153 -7.23 -16.30 -15.04
N GLY A 154 -6.14 -16.72 -15.69
CA GLY A 154 -5.88 -16.55 -17.10
C GLY A 154 -6.88 -17.32 -17.97
N GLN A 155 -7.06 -18.60 -17.70
CA GLN A 155 -8.04 -19.45 -18.40
C GLN A 155 -9.48 -18.97 -18.21
N SER A 156 -9.85 -18.57 -16.99
CA SER A 156 -11.15 -17.96 -16.71
C SER A 156 -11.37 -16.63 -17.46
N LYS A 157 -10.33 -15.84 -17.65
CA LYS A 157 -10.40 -14.60 -18.44
C LYS A 157 -10.58 -14.89 -19.94
N ASP A 158 -9.89 -15.89 -20.47
CA ASP A 158 -9.99 -16.26 -21.86
C ASP A 158 -11.36 -16.87 -22.17
N GLU A 159 -11.88 -17.74 -21.30
CA GLU A 159 -13.24 -18.27 -21.40
C GLU A 159 -14.30 -17.16 -21.29
N MET A 160 -14.14 -16.23 -20.35
CA MET A 160 -15.04 -15.09 -20.19
C MET A 160 -14.97 -14.15 -21.40
N SER A 161 -13.77 -13.90 -21.95
CA SER A 161 -13.58 -13.10 -23.14
C SER A 161 -14.24 -13.76 -24.38
N ALA A 162 -14.10 -15.07 -24.53
CA ALA A 162 -14.74 -15.82 -25.60
C ALA A 162 -16.27 -15.81 -25.45
N ALA A 163 -16.79 -15.98 -24.25
CA ALA A 163 -18.22 -15.91 -23.96
C ALA A 163 -18.78 -14.50 -24.25
N LEU A 164 -18.07 -13.45 -23.87
CA LEU A 164 -18.46 -12.07 -24.19
C LEU A 164 -18.50 -11.82 -25.70
N VAL A 165 -17.47 -12.23 -26.44
CA VAL A 165 -17.41 -12.08 -27.90
C VAL A 165 -18.57 -12.84 -28.55
N SER A 166 -18.86 -14.04 -28.06
CA SER A 166 -20.00 -14.85 -28.55
C SER A 166 -21.35 -14.16 -28.26
N ALA A 167 -21.52 -13.57 -27.06
CA ALA A 167 -22.73 -12.86 -26.67
C ALA A 167 -23.00 -11.61 -27.53
N PHE A 168 -21.94 -11.00 -28.06
CA PHE A 168 -22.06 -9.86 -29.02
C PHE A 168 -22.20 -10.32 -30.48
N GLY A 169 -22.51 -11.59 -30.74
CA GLY A 169 -22.69 -12.09 -32.10
C GLY A 169 -21.40 -12.48 -32.82
N GLY A 170 -20.29 -12.64 -32.09
CA GLY A 170 -18.98 -13.01 -32.63
C GLY A 170 -18.12 -11.81 -33.03
N LYS A 171 -16.86 -12.08 -33.37
CA LYS A 171 -15.88 -11.05 -33.75
C LYS A 171 -16.32 -10.25 -35.00
N GLU A 172 -17.03 -10.87 -35.91
CA GLU A 172 -17.51 -10.27 -37.18
C GLU A 172 -18.54 -9.17 -36.92
N ASN A 173 -19.30 -9.29 -35.82
CA ASN A 173 -20.33 -8.31 -35.44
C ASN A 173 -19.79 -7.12 -34.65
N ILE A 174 -18.60 -7.20 -34.15
CA ILE A 174 -17.96 -6.11 -33.38
C ILE A 174 -17.40 -5.08 -34.37
N ALA A 175 -17.94 -3.89 -34.37
CA ALA A 175 -17.52 -2.79 -35.24
C ALA A 175 -16.48 -1.91 -34.59
N SER A 176 -16.54 -1.71 -33.26
CA SER A 176 -15.57 -0.94 -32.49
C SER A 176 -15.46 -1.45 -31.06
N LEU A 177 -14.27 -1.33 -30.48
CA LEU A 177 -14.01 -1.68 -29.11
C LEU A 177 -13.20 -0.56 -28.46
N ASP A 178 -13.72 0.03 -27.39
CA ASP A 178 -13.04 1.05 -26.60
C ASP A 178 -13.13 0.69 -25.12
N ALA A 179 -12.01 0.71 -24.44
CA ALA A 179 -11.89 0.31 -23.05
C ALA A 179 -11.32 1.45 -22.20
N CYS A 180 -12.04 1.80 -21.15
CA CYS A 180 -11.58 2.67 -20.09
C CYS A 180 -11.49 1.86 -18.78
N ILE A 181 -10.84 2.40 -17.74
CA ILE A 181 -10.64 1.72 -16.45
C ILE A 181 -11.94 1.16 -15.85
N THR A 182 -13.09 1.82 -16.09
CA THR A 182 -14.39 1.45 -15.49
C THR A 182 -15.44 1.02 -16.50
N ARG A 183 -15.18 1.11 -17.81
CA ARG A 183 -16.19 0.86 -18.84
C ARG A 183 -15.59 0.24 -20.08
N LEU A 184 -16.28 -0.79 -20.58
CA LEU A 184 -16.08 -1.33 -21.90
C LEU A 184 -17.21 -0.82 -22.81
N ARG A 185 -16.85 -0.20 -23.94
CA ARG A 185 -17.80 0.21 -24.99
C ARG A 185 -17.60 -0.68 -26.19
N VAL A 186 -18.66 -1.37 -26.57
CA VAL A 186 -18.68 -2.25 -27.73
C VAL A 186 -19.69 -1.70 -28.73
N GLY A 187 -19.23 -1.32 -29.89
CA GLY A 187 -20.08 -1.02 -31.01
C GLY A 187 -20.32 -2.29 -31.82
N VAL A 188 -21.55 -2.66 -32.05
CA VAL A 188 -21.95 -3.81 -32.86
C VAL A 188 -22.58 -3.36 -34.17
N LYS A 189 -22.59 -4.22 -35.22
CA LYS A 189 -23.15 -3.92 -36.55
C LYS A 189 -24.66 -4.15 -36.60
N ASP A 190 -25.15 -5.15 -35.83
CA ASP A 190 -26.58 -5.52 -35.69
C ASP A 190 -26.95 -5.67 -34.19
#